data_106f2836babd61549faec8ed9f1d750f
#
_entry.id   106f2836babd61549faec8ed9f1d750f
#
_cell.length_a   1.000
_cell.length_b   1.000
_cell.length_c   1.000
_cell.angle_alpha   90.00
_cell.angle_beta   90.00
_cell.angle_gamma   90.00
#
_symmetry.space_group_name_H-M   'P 1'
#
loop_
_entity.id
_entity.type
_entity.pdbx_description
1 polymer ?
#
loop_
_entity_poly.entity_id
_entity_poly.type
_entity_poly.pdbx_seq_one_letter_code
_entity_poly.pdbx_strand_id
1 'polypeptide(L)'
;MMTTAIVILTMSSPILVVIGLLALAAWRDHRREAMVARQVRLTDALADELGPIVAPLVAKPLGGPWRVAIRVPVGRPAIVSRIVAIAHETLTRSGAARYELVLTPELAPSRPIGTAVRAARRLQAA
;
A
#
# COMPACT_ATOMS: atom_id res chain seq x y z
N MET A 1 6.79 -38.33 -40.13
CA MET A 1 5.80 -37.61 -39.30
C MET A 1 6.29 -37.23 -37.89
N MET A 2 7.01 -38.09 -37.18
CA MET A 2 7.54 -37.72 -35.83
C MET A 2 8.53 -36.56 -35.86
N THR A 3 9.41 -36.47 -36.85
CA THR A 3 10.42 -35.42 -36.95
C THR A 3 9.80 -34.03 -37.17
N THR A 4 8.72 -33.94 -37.95
CA THR A 4 8.04 -32.67 -38.20
C THR A 4 7.32 -32.13 -36.95
N ALA A 5 6.74 -33.01 -36.14
CA ALA A 5 6.08 -32.66 -34.89
C ALA A 5 7.09 -32.11 -33.85
N ILE A 6 8.27 -32.72 -33.77
CA ILE A 6 9.34 -32.26 -32.86
C ILE A 6 9.88 -30.89 -33.28
N VAL A 7 10.05 -30.63 -34.56
CA VAL A 7 10.51 -29.34 -35.08
C VAL A 7 9.49 -28.23 -34.79
N ILE A 8 8.20 -28.49 -34.99
CA ILE A 8 7.13 -27.53 -34.69
C ILE A 8 7.08 -27.25 -33.18
N LEU A 9 7.20 -28.26 -32.34
CA LEU A 9 7.19 -28.11 -30.90
C LEU A 9 8.39 -27.29 -30.37
N THR A 10 9.57 -27.50 -31.00
CA THR A 10 10.80 -26.78 -30.61
C THR A 10 10.76 -25.32 -31.05
N MET A 11 10.18 -25.04 -32.23
CA MET A 11 10.03 -23.68 -32.73
C MET A 11 8.92 -22.89 -32.01
N SER A 12 7.89 -23.56 -31.50
CA SER A 12 6.79 -22.91 -30.76
C SER A 12 7.15 -22.57 -29.32
N SER A 13 8.14 -23.25 -28.75
CA SER A 13 8.54 -23.09 -27.35
C SER A 13 8.97 -21.65 -26.99
N PRO A 14 9.84 -20.96 -27.73
CA PRO A 14 10.25 -19.60 -27.38
C PRO A 14 9.09 -18.60 -27.51
N ILE A 15 8.18 -18.79 -28.45
CA ILE A 15 7.02 -17.90 -28.65
C ILE A 15 6.06 -18.03 -27.47
N LEU A 16 5.79 -19.24 -27.00
CA LEU A 16 4.94 -19.48 -25.84
C LEU A 16 5.53 -18.89 -24.56
N VAL A 17 6.85 -18.96 -24.40
CA VAL A 17 7.54 -18.33 -23.25
C VAL A 17 7.39 -16.81 -23.30
N VAL A 18 7.57 -16.18 -24.46
CA VAL A 18 7.40 -14.72 -24.60
C VAL A 18 5.96 -14.31 -24.34
N ILE A 19 4.97 -15.03 -24.88
CA ILE A 19 3.55 -14.75 -24.63
C ILE A 19 3.23 -14.91 -23.15
N GLY A 20 3.73 -15.95 -22.50
CA GLY A 20 3.56 -16.19 -21.06
C GLY A 20 4.16 -15.08 -20.19
N LEU A 21 5.36 -14.59 -20.55
CA LEU A 21 6.00 -13.47 -19.86
C LEU A 21 5.23 -12.16 -20.06
N LEU A 22 4.74 -11.88 -21.25
CA LEU A 22 3.92 -10.70 -21.53
C LEU A 22 2.59 -10.76 -20.78
N ALA A 23 1.93 -11.91 -20.75
CA ALA A 23 0.71 -12.10 -19.99
C ALA A 23 0.93 -11.93 -18.48
N LEU A 24 2.05 -12.42 -17.96
CA LEU A 24 2.43 -12.26 -16.57
C LEU A 24 2.73 -10.79 -16.21
N ALA A 25 3.43 -10.07 -17.11
CA ALA A 25 3.69 -8.65 -16.94
C ALA A 25 2.39 -7.83 -16.94
N ALA A 26 1.51 -8.03 -17.90
CA ALA A 26 0.21 -7.37 -17.98
C ALA A 26 -0.66 -7.65 -16.73
N TRP A 27 -0.64 -8.89 -16.24
CA TRP A 27 -1.35 -9.24 -15.03
C TRP A 27 -0.79 -8.55 -13.76
N ARG A 28 0.54 -8.40 -13.68
CA ARG A 28 1.17 -7.64 -12.59
C ARG A 28 0.81 -6.16 -12.62
N ASP A 29 0.80 -5.56 -13.80
CA ASP A 29 0.45 -4.15 -13.97
C ASP A 29 -1.01 -3.90 -13.59
N HIS A 30 -1.92 -4.74 -14.06
CA HIS A 30 -3.34 -4.65 -13.68
C HIS A 30 -3.57 -4.79 -12.17
N ARG A 31 -2.80 -5.66 -11.50
CA ARG A 31 -2.84 -5.75 -10.03
C ARG A 31 -2.33 -4.49 -9.33
N ARG A 32 -1.26 -3.88 -9.84
CA ARG A 32 -0.73 -2.62 -9.28
C ARG A 32 -1.74 -1.49 -9.40
N GLU A 33 -2.37 -1.35 -10.55
CA GLU A 33 -3.42 -0.35 -10.79
C GLU A 33 -4.59 -0.50 -9.81
N ALA A 34 -5.04 -1.72 -9.57
CA ALA A 34 -6.10 -1.99 -8.60
C ALA A 34 -5.70 -1.62 -7.16
N MET A 35 -4.44 -1.85 -6.77
CA MET A 35 -3.93 -1.46 -5.46
C MET A 35 -3.86 0.05 -5.31
N VAL A 36 -3.31 0.74 -6.30
CA VAL A 36 -3.20 2.21 -6.31
C VAL A 36 -4.58 2.86 -6.28
N ALA A 37 -5.51 2.40 -7.09
CA ALA A 37 -6.87 2.93 -7.11
C ALA A 37 -7.59 2.81 -5.74
N ARG A 38 -7.39 1.70 -5.02
CA ARG A 38 -7.94 1.53 -3.67
C ARG A 38 -7.25 2.41 -2.64
N GLN A 39 -5.93 2.54 -2.74
CA GLN A 39 -5.17 3.41 -1.85
C GLN A 39 -5.61 4.87 -2.02
N VAL A 40 -5.78 5.35 -3.24
CA VAL A 40 -6.25 6.70 -3.53
C VAL A 40 -7.64 6.92 -2.93
N ARG A 41 -8.60 6.03 -3.19
CA ARG A 41 -9.96 6.15 -2.64
C ARG A 41 -9.98 6.19 -1.12
N LEU A 42 -9.16 5.36 -0.47
CA LEU A 42 -9.08 5.35 0.99
C LEU A 42 -8.42 6.62 1.52
N THR A 43 -7.37 7.09 0.85
CA THR A 43 -6.70 8.34 1.20
C THR A 43 -7.64 9.54 1.06
N ASP A 44 -8.38 9.61 -0.04
CA ASP A 44 -9.36 10.68 -0.29
C ASP A 44 -10.47 10.67 0.77
N ALA A 45 -11.04 9.50 1.06
CA ALA A 45 -12.09 9.38 2.08
C ALA A 45 -11.61 9.78 3.49
N LEU A 46 -10.37 9.44 3.84
CA LEU A 46 -9.77 9.83 5.12
C LEU A 46 -9.43 11.33 5.14
N ALA A 47 -8.93 11.87 4.02
CA ALA A 47 -8.58 13.27 3.89
C ALA A 47 -9.81 14.19 3.95
N ASP A 48 -10.93 13.77 3.35
CA ASP A 48 -12.20 14.51 3.36
C ASP A 48 -12.79 14.64 4.78
N GLU A 49 -12.65 13.60 5.61
CA GLU A 49 -13.23 13.60 6.95
C GLU A 49 -12.27 14.09 8.05
N LEU A 50 -10.99 13.78 7.95
CA LEU A 50 -10.00 14.01 9.01
C LEU A 50 -8.91 15.03 8.60
N GLY A 51 -8.90 15.45 7.33
CA GLY A 51 -7.81 16.24 6.77
C GLY A 51 -6.56 15.40 6.41
N PRO A 52 -5.51 16.00 5.87
CA PRO A 52 -4.32 15.30 5.34
C PRO A 52 -3.36 14.80 6.45
N ILE A 53 -3.92 14.24 7.52
CA ILE A 53 -3.15 13.81 8.70
C ILE A 53 -2.76 12.34 8.62
N VAL A 54 -3.46 11.54 7.81
CA VAL A 54 -3.34 10.08 7.80
C VAL A 54 -3.06 9.58 6.39
N ALA A 55 -1.96 8.87 6.22
CA ALA A 55 -1.60 8.22 4.98
C ALA A 55 -1.74 6.69 5.12
N PRO A 56 -2.81 6.07 4.58
CA PRO A 56 -2.97 4.63 4.59
C PRO A 56 -2.03 3.97 3.58
N LEU A 57 -1.45 2.85 3.95
CA LEU A 57 -0.69 1.98 3.06
C LEU A 57 -1.49 0.72 2.78
N VAL A 58 -1.86 0.52 1.52
CA VAL A 58 -2.63 -0.65 1.09
C VAL A 58 -1.71 -1.63 0.37
N ALA A 59 -1.67 -2.87 0.84
CA ALA A 59 -0.90 -3.95 0.23
C ALA A 59 -1.77 -5.20 0.08
N LYS A 60 -1.54 -5.96 -0.98
CA LYS A 60 -2.14 -7.28 -1.18
C LYS A 60 -1.06 -8.32 -1.40
N PRO A 61 -0.75 -9.16 -0.40
CA PRO A 61 0.16 -10.28 -0.59
C PRO A 61 -0.45 -11.32 -1.55
N LEU A 62 0.40 -12.11 -2.19
CA LEU A 62 -0.02 -13.20 -3.07
C LEU A 62 -0.83 -14.23 -2.27
N GLY A 63 -2.11 -14.39 -2.62
CA GLY A 63 -3.00 -15.35 -1.97
C GLY A 63 -3.55 -14.97 -0.60
N GLY A 64 -3.21 -13.79 -0.07
CA GLY A 64 -3.66 -13.31 1.23
C GLY A 64 -4.78 -12.26 1.19
N PRO A 65 -5.34 -11.91 2.34
CA PRO A 65 -6.29 -10.81 2.47
C PRO A 65 -5.64 -9.47 2.15
N TRP A 66 -6.45 -8.48 1.85
CA TRP A 66 -5.98 -7.10 1.73
C TRP A 66 -5.44 -6.62 3.08
N ARG A 67 -4.24 -6.07 3.09
CA ARG A 67 -3.63 -5.52 4.30
C ARG A 67 -3.58 -4.00 4.19
N VAL A 68 -4.21 -3.34 5.13
CA VAL A 68 -4.25 -1.87 5.20
C VAL A 68 -3.54 -1.45 6.49
N ALA A 69 -2.40 -0.80 6.34
CA ALA A 69 -1.65 -0.24 7.46
C ALA A 69 -1.93 1.26 7.56
N ILE A 70 -2.40 1.71 8.71
CA ILE A 70 -2.68 3.12 8.99
C ILE A 70 -1.88 3.55 10.21
N ARG A 71 -1.11 4.64 10.07
CA ARG A 71 -0.44 5.28 11.20
C ARG A 71 -1.43 6.16 11.93
N VAL A 72 -1.52 5.98 13.24
CA VAL A 72 -2.52 6.64 14.07
C VAL A 72 -1.81 7.44 15.17
N PRO A 73 -2.19 8.72 15.39
CA PRO A 73 -1.63 9.50 16.48
C PRO A 73 -1.99 8.91 17.84
N VAL A 74 -0.97 8.72 18.68
CA VAL A 74 -1.15 8.21 20.04
C VAL A 74 -1.82 9.28 20.90
N GLY A 75 -2.84 8.90 21.67
CA GLY A 75 -3.49 9.77 22.63
C GLY A 75 -4.85 10.34 22.22
N ARG A 76 -5.37 9.97 21.04
CA ARG A 76 -6.70 10.40 20.57
C ARG A 76 -7.60 9.22 20.18
N PRO A 77 -8.18 8.50 21.15
CA PRO A 77 -8.97 7.30 20.87
C PRO A 77 -10.22 7.58 20.00
N ALA A 78 -10.80 8.76 20.08
CA ALA A 78 -11.94 9.16 19.26
C ALA A 78 -11.58 9.24 17.76
N ILE A 79 -10.36 9.68 17.43
CA ILE A 79 -9.87 9.72 16.05
C ILE A 79 -9.62 8.29 15.54
N VAL A 80 -9.09 7.42 16.38
CA VAL A 80 -8.83 6.01 16.03
C VAL A 80 -10.12 5.29 15.64
N SER A 81 -11.17 5.42 16.45
CA SER A 81 -12.46 4.79 16.15
C SER A 81 -13.07 5.32 14.85
N ARG A 82 -12.91 6.61 14.57
CA ARG A 82 -13.40 7.22 13.34
C ARG A 82 -12.61 6.75 12.11
N ILE A 83 -11.29 6.65 12.21
CA ILE A 83 -10.44 6.07 11.16
C ILE A 83 -10.87 4.64 10.83
N VAL A 84 -11.10 3.81 11.84
CA VAL A 84 -11.54 2.42 11.67
C VAL A 84 -12.91 2.37 10.97
N ALA A 85 -13.85 3.22 11.37
CA ALA A 85 -15.18 3.27 10.75
C ALA A 85 -15.12 3.67 9.27
N ILE A 86 -14.37 4.72 8.93
CA ILE A 86 -14.19 5.19 7.55
C ILE A 86 -13.48 4.14 6.71
N ALA A 87 -12.42 3.54 7.22
CA ALA A 87 -11.68 2.49 6.53
C ALA A 87 -12.57 1.27 6.26
N HIS A 88 -13.37 0.85 7.25
CA HIS A 88 -14.31 -0.26 7.10
C HIS A 88 -15.35 0.02 6.01
N GLU A 89 -15.98 1.19 6.04
CA GLU A 89 -16.99 1.59 5.07
C GLU A 89 -16.42 1.67 3.65
N THR A 90 -15.24 2.31 3.49
CA THR A 90 -14.59 2.47 2.19
C THR A 90 -14.15 1.14 1.60
N LEU A 91 -13.57 0.26 2.41
CA LEU A 91 -13.12 -1.06 1.98
C LEU A 91 -14.30 -1.97 1.63
N THR A 92 -15.39 -1.91 2.40
CA THR A 92 -16.61 -2.66 2.11
C THR A 92 -17.25 -2.22 0.80
N ARG A 93 -17.35 -0.91 0.55
CA ARG A 93 -17.84 -0.37 -0.72
C ARG A 93 -16.97 -0.75 -1.91
N SER A 94 -15.65 -0.85 -1.72
CA SER A 94 -14.72 -1.23 -2.79
C SER A 94 -14.68 -2.74 -3.08
N GLY A 95 -15.55 -3.54 -2.45
CA GLY A 95 -15.66 -4.98 -2.69
C GLY A 95 -14.50 -5.79 -2.11
N ALA A 96 -13.80 -5.27 -1.10
CA ALA A 96 -12.78 -6.03 -0.37
C ALA A 96 -13.44 -7.00 0.61
N ALA A 97 -13.78 -8.21 0.14
CA ALA A 97 -14.45 -9.24 0.95
C ALA A 97 -13.65 -9.70 2.18
N ARG A 98 -12.33 -9.60 2.12
CA ARG A 98 -11.42 -9.93 3.24
C ARG A 98 -10.30 -8.89 3.29
N TYR A 99 -10.16 -8.22 4.43
CA TYR A 99 -9.07 -7.28 4.69
C TYR A 99 -8.61 -7.38 6.14
N GLU A 100 -7.35 -7.05 6.35
CA GLU A 100 -6.71 -6.94 7.65
C GLU A 100 -6.32 -5.47 7.87
N LEU A 101 -6.85 -4.86 8.91
CA LEU A 101 -6.54 -3.48 9.27
C LEU A 101 -5.46 -3.49 10.35
N VAL A 102 -4.29 -2.96 10.03
CA VAL A 102 -3.15 -2.83 10.96
C VAL A 102 -3.02 -1.38 11.36
N LEU A 103 -3.29 -1.08 12.62
CA LEU A 103 -3.10 0.25 13.19
C LEU A 103 -1.71 0.30 13.81
N THR A 104 -0.86 1.18 13.30
CA THR A 104 0.48 1.41 13.85
C THR A 104 0.47 2.72 14.63
N PRO A 105 0.78 2.70 15.95
CA PRO A 105 0.87 3.92 16.73
C PRO A 105 2.01 4.78 16.20
N GLU A 106 1.72 6.02 15.83
CA GLU A 106 2.73 7.01 15.54
C GLU A 106 3.17 7.64 16.87
N LEU A 107 4.35 7.24 17.33
CA LEU A 107 5.02 7.97 18.39
C LEU A 107 5.26 9.39 17.86
N ALA A 108 4.80 10.39 18.62
CA ALA A 108 5.01 11.80 18.28
C ALA A 108 6.44 12.00 17.77
N PRO A 109 6.64 12.70 16.64
CA PRO A 109 7.96 12.82 16.03
C PRO A 109 8.90 13.34 17.12
N SER A 110 9.88 12.53 17.48
CA SER A 110 10.98 12.97 18.34
C SER A 110 11.50 14.25 17.71
N ARG A 111 11.43 15.36 18.45
CA ARG A 111 11.85 16.70 18.00
C ARG A 111 13.13 16.53 17.18
N PRO A 112 13.19 17.07 15.96
CA PRO A 112 14.38 16.92 15.13
C PRO A 112 15.57 17.41 15.92
N ILE A 113 16.59 16.57 16.01
CA ILE A 113 17.86 16.80 16.73
C ILE A 113 18.49 18.18 16.40
N GLY A 114 18.09 18.79 15.29
CA GLY A 114 18.47 20.13 14.88
C GLY A 114 18.12 21.27 15.86
N THR A 115 17.09 21.11 16.71
CA THR A 115 16.76 22.12 17.73
C THR A 115 17.67 22.05 18.93
N ALA A 116 18.12 20.84 19.31
CA ALA A 116 19.07 20.66 20.40
C ALA A 116 20.47 21.20 20.04
N VAL A 117 20.91 21.00 18.81
CA VAL A 117 22.19 21.52 18.30
C VAL A 117 22.18 23.05 18.23
N ARG A 118 21.05 23.66 17.85
CA ARG A 118 20.91 25.15 17.84
C ARG A 118 20.90 25.76 19.22
N ALA A 119 20.29 25.08 20.20
CA ALA A 119 20.30 25.52 21.60
C ALA A 119 21.69 25.41 22.22
N ALA A 120 22.42 24.30 21.97
CA ALA A 120 23.79 24.12 22.43
C ALA A 120 24.75 25.17 21.82
N ARG A 121 24.57 25.52 20.56
CA ARG A 121 25.40 26.53 19.87
C ARG A 121 25.18 27.96 20.42
N ARG A 122 23.98 28.26 20.88
CA ARG A 122 23.68 29.56 21.52
C ARG A 122 24.30 29.68 22.90
N LEU A 123 24.41 28.57 23.65
CA LEU A 123 25.05 28.56 24.97
C LEU A 123 26.58 28.66 24.89
N GLN A 124 27.18 28.24 23.78
CA GLN A 124 28.62 28.37 23.56
C GLN A 124 29.05 29.75 23.02
N ALA A 125 28.09 30.54 22.51
CA ALA A 125 28.35 31.87 21.96
C ALA A 125 28.04 33.00 22.96
N ALA A 126 27.59 32.66 24.14
CA ALA A 126 27.39 33.57 25.27
C ALA A 126 28.51 33.44 26.29
#